data_38cb9428b1d6dfaf250a0c1751678814
#
_entry.id   38cb9428b1d6dfaf250a0c1751678814
#
_cell.length_a   1.000
_cell.length_b   1.000
_cell.length_c   1.000
_cell.angle_alpha   90.00
_cell.angle_beta   90.00
_cell.angle_gamma   90.00
#
_symmetry.space_group_name_H-M   'P 1'
#
loop_
_entity.id
_entity.type
_entity.pdbx_description
1 polymer ?
#
loop_
_entity_poly.entity_id
_entity_poly.type
_entity_poly.pdbx_seq_one_letter_code
_entity_poly.pdbx_strand_id
1 'polypeptide(L)'
;VDSGQMRLLVTFGDERTKRWPQVPTAKELGYGVVANSPYGLAGPKGMDPAVVKTLHDAFRKAMDDPRHAEVLDQLNQSPWYKSSDDYRKWATETLARERGLIERLGLLAK
;
A
#
# COMPACT_ATOMS: atom_id res chain seq x y z
N VAL A 1 -17.90 12.09 0.53
CA VAL A 1 -17.51 12.89 -0.64
C VAL A 1 -18.66 12.88 -1.63
N ASP A 2 -19.11 11.70 -2.09
CA ASP A 2 -20.14 11.58 -3.13
C ASP A 2 -21.51 12.16 -2.73
N SER A 3 -21.83 12.20 -1.44
CA SER A 3 -23.04 12.86 -0.90
C SER A 3 -22.95 14.39 -0.85
N GLY A 4 -21.83 14.97 -1.24
CA GLY A 4 -21.58 16.40 -1.18
C GLY A 4 -21.33 16.98 0.22
N GLN A 5 -21.41 16.17 1.27
CA GLN A 5 -21.20 16.61 2.66
C GLN A 5 -19.72 16.87 3.00
N MET A 6 -18.81 16.28 2.25
CA MET A 6 -17.36 16.45 2.42
C MET A 6 -16.68 16.68 1.08
N ARG A 7 -15.60 17.46 1.10
CA ARG A 7 -14.73 17.70 -0.05
C ARG A 7 -13.39 17.04 0.17
N LEU A 8 -13.00 16.15 -0.74
CA LEU A 8 -11.66 15.58 -0.76
C LEU A 8 -10.70 16.62 -1.36
N LEU A 9 -9.64 16.97 -0.64
CA LEU A 9 -8.69 18.01 -1.04
C LEU A 9 -7.42 17.44 -1.65
N VAL A 10 -6.93 16.32 -1.10
CA VAL A 10 -5.66 15.68 -1.47
C VAL A 10 -5.70 14.21 -1.13
N THR A 11 -4.96 13.41 -1.89
CA THR A 11 -4.70 12.00 -1.58
C THR A 11 -3.20 11.78 -1.37
N PHE A 12 -2.82 10.68 -0.70
CA PHE A 12 -1.42 10.39 -0.36
C PHE A 12 -0.83 9.23 -1.17
N GLY A 13 -1.54 8.77 -2.20
CA GLY A 13 -1.02 7.74 -3.10
C GLY A 13 0.08 8.26 -4.04
N ASP A 14 0.76 7.34 -4.71
CA ASP A 14 1.71 7.67 -5.78
C ASP A 14 1.02 8.32 -6.98
N GLU A 15 -0.23 7.91 -7.24
CA GLU A 15 -1.07 8.36 -8.33
C GLU A 15 -2.45 8.77 -7.81
N ARG A 16 -3.17 9.54 -8.63
CA ARG A 16 -4.56 9.92 -8.33
C ARG A 16 -5.46 8.68 -8.30
N THR A 17 -6.48 8.72 -7.47
CA THR A 17 -7.47 7.63 -7.41
C THR A 17 -8.35 7.65 -8.64
N LYS A 18 -8.77 6.47 -9.10
CA LYS A 18 -9.68 6.34 -10.25
C LYS A 18 -11.04 6.99 -9.98
N ARG A 19 -11.52 6.90 -8.74
CA ARG A 19 -12.84 7.43 -8.35
C ARG A 19 -12.90 8.95 -8.33
N TRP A 20 -11.79 9.61 -7.94
CA TRP A 20 -11.71 11.08 -7.86
C TRP A 20 -10.46 11.58 -8.60
N PRO A 21 -10.42 11.42 -9.94
CA PRO A 21 -9.24 11.77 -10.75
C PRO A 21 -8.91 13.26 -10.75
N GLN A 22 -9.88 14.11 -10.37
CA GLN A 22 -9.69 15.55 -10.24
C GLN A 22 -8.95 15.96 -8.95
N VAL A 23 -8.82 15.03 -7.97
CA VAL A 23 -8.15 15.32 -6.71
C VAL A 23 -6.66 15.04 -6.84
N PRO A 24 -5.79 16.04 -6.60
CA PRO A 24 -4.34 15.84 -6.70
C PRO A 24 -3.80 14.98 -5.57
N THR A 25 -2.63 14.39 -5.79
CA THR A 25 -1.85 13.76 -4.72
C THR A 25 -0.98 14.79 -4.00
N ALA A 26 -0.58 14.49 -2.77
CA ALA A 26 0.39 15.32 -2.04
C ALA A 26 1.73 15.43 -2.77
N LYS A 27 2.13 14.37 -3.46
CA LYS A 27 3.33 14.33 -4.32
C LYS A 27 3.23 15.33 -5.46
N GLU A 28 2.11 15.39 -6.19
CA GLU A 28 1.88 16.36 -7.26
C GLU A 28 1.88 17.82 -6.77
N LEU A 29 1.45 18.03 -5.54
CA LEU A 29 1.47 19.35 -4.88
C LEU A 29 2.86 19.73 -4.33
N GLY A 30 3.89 18.91 -4.55
CA GLY A 30 5.27 19.21 -4.14
C GLY A 30 5.60 18.84 -2.70
N TYR A 31 4.71 18.22 -1.95
CA TYR A 31 4.99 17.86 -0.55
C TYR A 31 5.92 16.66 -0.40
N GLY A 32 6.23 15.91 -1.46
CA GLY A 32 7.13 14.76 -1.42
C GLY A 32 6.68 13.61 -0.50
N VAL A 33 5.41 13.59 -0.11
CA VAL A 33 4.85 12.59 0.79
C VAL A 33 4.03 11.59 -0.01
N VAL A 34 4.39 10.32 0.14
CA VAL A 34 3.60 9.18 -0.34
C VAL A 34 3.39 8.25 0.85
N ALA A 35 2.14 7.98 1.17
CA ALA A 35 1.75 7.07 2.23
C ALA A 35 0.74 6.05 1.68
N ASN A 36 1.23 4.88 1.38
CA ASN A 36 0.41 3.74 0.98
C ASN A 36 0.17 2.85 2.21
N SER A 37 -1.02 2.26 2.28
CA SER A 37 -1.38 1.28 3.30
C SER A 37 -1.61 -0.08 2.63
N PRO A 38 -0.53 -0.78 2.22
CA PRO A 38 -0.66 -2.02 1.49
C PRO A 38 -1.09 -3.16 2.41
N TYR A 39 -1.84 -4.09 1.86
CA TYR A 39 -2.06 -5.40 2.47
C TYR A 39 -0.97 -6.36 2.02
N GLY A 40 -0.52 -7.21 2.93
CA GLY A 40 0.49 -8.22 2.65
C GLY A 40 0.20 -9.52 3.39
N LEU A 41 0.79 -10.59 2.90
CA LEU A 41 0.77 -11.90 3.55
C LEU A 41 2.13 -12.14 4.19
N ALA A 42 2.13 -12.58 5.42
CA ALA A 42 3.33 -12.96 6.15
C ALA A 42 3.20 -14.39 6.67
N GLY A 43 4.32 -15.08 6.75
CA GLY A 43 4.40 -16.42 7.33
C GLY A 43 5.49 -16.50 8.39
N PRO A 44 5.57 -17.62 9.11
CA PRO A 44 6.61 -17.87 10.09
C PRO A 44 8.01 -17.77 9.49
N LYS A 45 8.98 -17.31 10.30
CA LYS A 45 10.39 -17.31 9.91
C LYS A 45 10.85 -18.74 9.62
N GLY A 46 11.55 -18.94 8.51
CA GLY A 46 12.10 -20.23 8.14
C GLY A 46 11.12 -21.18 7.43
N MET A 47 10.02 -20.66 6.90
CA MET A 47 9.16 -21.47 6.02
C MET A 47 9.95 -22.04 4.84
N ASP A 48 9.59 -23.26 4.45
CA ASP A 48 10.16 -23.93 3.27
C ASP A 48 9.95 -23.03 2.02
N PRO A 49 11.01 -22.73 1.25
CA PRO A 49 10.90 -21.89 0.06
C PRO A 49 9.91 -22.43 -0.98
N ALA A 50 9.72 -23.75 -1.10
CA ALA A 50 8.75 -24.34 -2.01
C ALA A 50 7.32 -24.03 -1.58
N VAL A 51 7.05 -24.04 -0.27
CA VAL A 51 5.75 -23.65 0.29
C VAL A 51 5.50 -22.16 0.05
N VAL A 52 6.50 -21.31 0.33
CA VAL A 52 6.41 -19.86 0.07
C VAL A 52 6.10 -19.60 -1.40
N LYS A 53 6.80 -20.27 -2.31
CA LYS A 53 6.55 -20.12 -3.75
C LYS A 53 5.15 -20.55 -4.14
N THR A 54 4.68 -21.68 -3.65
CA THR A 54 3.34 -22.20 -3.94
C THR A 54 2.25 -21.21 -3.48
N LEU A 55 2.37 -20.68 -2.28
CA LEU A 55 1.45 -19.68 -1.74
C LEU A 55 1.50 -18.38 -2.55
N HIS A 56 2.72 -17.88 -2.81
CA HIS A 56 2.92 -16.69 -3.63
C HIS A 56 2.22 -16.81 -4.99
N ASP A 57 2.46 -17.92 -5.71
CA ASP A 57 1.89 -18.13 -7.06
C ASP A 57 0.36 -18.22 -7.01
N ALA A 58 -0.20 -18.88 -5.99
CA ALA A 58 -1.64 -18.97 -5.80
C ALA A 58 -2.28 -17.60 -5.54
N PHE A 59 -1.71 -16.80 -4.63
CA PHE A 59 -2.20 -15.44 -4.35
C PHE A 59 -1.98 -14.49 -5.52
N ARG A 60 -0.84 -14.60 -6.22
CA ARG A 60 -0.59 -13.79 -7.40
C ARG A 60 -1.64 -14.05 -8.48
N LYS A 61 -1.98 -15.32 -8.72
CA LYS A 61 -3.03 -15.71 -9.65
C LYS A 61 -4.41 -15.17 -9.22
N ALA A 62 -4.71 -15.19 -7.92
CA ALA A 62 -5.96 -14.65 -7.39
C ALA A 62 -6.08 -13.13 -7.61
N MET A 63 -4.99 -12.39 -7.64
CA MET A 63 -5.01 -10.95 -7.94
C MET A 63 -5.43 -10.62 -9.37
N ASP A 64 -5.31 -11.57 -10.30
CA ASP A 64 -5.71 -11.41 -11.69
C ASP A 64 -7.21 -11.77 -11.91
N ASP A 65 -7.91 -12.26 -10.88
CA ASP A 65 -9.34 -12.55 -10.93
C ASP A 65 -10.15 -11.23 -11.03
N PRO A 66 -11.10 -11.11 -11.97
CA PRO A 66 -11.93 -9.91 -12.09
C PRO A 66 -12.66 -9.51 -10.80
N ARG A 67 -13.06 -10.49 -9.98
CA ARG A 67 -13.70 -10.23 -8.67
C ARG A 67 -12.79 -9.50 -7.71
N HIS A 68 -11.48 -9.74 -7.79
CA HIS A 68 -10.51 -8.99 -6.99
C HIS A 68 -10.48 -7.51 -7.39
N ALA A 69 -10.51 -7.21 -8.68
CA ALA A 69 -10.59 -5.83 -9.18
C ALA A 69 -11.88 -5.13 -8.72
N GLU A 70 -13.02 -5.83 -8.78
CA GLU A 70 -14.31 -5.31 -8.28
C GLU A 70 -14.25 -4.95 -6.78
N VAL A 71 -13.66 -5.82 -5.96
CA VAL A 71 -13.49 -5.56 -4.52
C VAL A 71 -12.58 -4.35 -4.28
N LEU A 72 -11.47 -4.24 -5.00
CA LEU A 72 -10.58 -3.08 -4.89
C LEU A 72 -11.30 -1.78 -5.27
N ASP A 73 -12.07 -1.78 -6.33
CA ASP A 73 -12.86 -0.62 -6.75
C ASP A 73 -13.91 -0.23 -5.69
N GLN A 74 -14.60 -1.21 -5.07
CA GLN A 74 -15.54 -0.96 -3.97
C GLN A 74 -14.85 -0.33 -2.74
N LEU A 75 -13.62 -0.76 -2.46
CA LEU A 75 -12.81 -0.26 -1.35
C LEU A 75 -12.04 1.03 -1.70
N ASN A 76 -12.15 1.53 -2.94
CA ASN A 76 -11.37 2.64 -3.49
C ASN A 76 -9.85 2.42 -3.35
N GLN A 77 -9.41 1.20 -3.57
CA GLN A 77 -8.01 0.80 -3.56
C GLN A 77 -7.50 0.53 -4.96
N SER A 78 -6.23 0.79 -5.18
CA SER A 78 -5.53 0.42 -6.42
C SER A 78 -4.79 -0.90 -6.25
N PRO A 79 -4.69 -1.72 -7.31
CA PRO A 79 -3.83 -2.90 -7.28
C PRO A 79 -2.40 -2.52 -6.91
N TRP A 80 -1.82 -3.27 -5.99
CA TRP A 80 -0.45 -3.06 -5.58
C TRP A 80 0.22 -4.43 -5.37
N TYR A 81 1.16 -4.75 -6.23
CA TYR A 81 1.88 -6.02 -6.17
C TYR A 81 3.38 -5.78 -6.01
N LYS A 82 3.99 -6.58 -5.14
CA LYS A 82 5.45 -6.75 -5.03
C LYS A 82 5.77 -8.22 -4.88
N SER A 83 6.85 -8.64 -5.52
CA SER A 83 7.45 -9.96 -5.23
C SER A 83 7.89 -10.04 -3.76
N SER A 84 8.16 -11.25 -3.26
CA SER A 84 8.65 -11.43 -1.89
C SER A 84 9.92 -10.63 -1.61
N ASP A 85 10.84 -10.56 -2.57
CA ASP A 85 12.10 -9.82 -2.42
C ASP A 85 11.89 -8.31 -2.49
N ASP A 86 11.08 -7.82 -3.42
CA ASP A 86 10.75 -6.41 -3.53
C ASP A 86 9.95 -5.92 -2.32
N TYR A 87 9.05 -6.77 -1.81
CA TYR A 87 8.31 -6.45 -0.59
C TYR A 87 9.23 -6.36 0.62
N ARG A 88 10.17 -7.28 0.77
CA ARG A 88 11.17 -7.27 1.85
C ARG A 88 12.02 -6.00 1.80
N LYS A 89 12.53 -5.65 0.61
CA LYS A 89 13.30 -4.42 0.41
C LYS A 89 12.49 -3.19 0.79
N TRP A 90 11.30 -3.06 0.23
CA TRP A 90 10.39 -1.96 0.52
C TRP A 90 10.04 -1.87 2.02
N ALA A 91 9.74 -2.99 2.68
CA ALA A 91 9.41 -3.03 4.10
C ALA A 91 10.60 -2.57 4.97
N THR A 92 11.83 -2.99 4.62
CA THR A 92 13.05 -2.59 5.33
C THR A 92 13.30 -1.08 5.20
N GLU A 93 13.19 -0.55 3.98
CA GLU A 93 13.35 0.88 3.70
C GLU A 93 12.27 1.72 4.39
N THR A 94 11.01 1.25 4.34
CA THR A 94 9.89 1.90 5.00
C THR A 94 10.06 1.92 6.52
N LEU A 95 10.44 0.79 7.13
CA LEU A 95 10.68 0.69 8.57
C LEU A 95 11.76 1.69 9.02
N ALA A 96 12.86 1.79 8.29
CA ALA A 96 13.93 2.74 8.61
C ALA A 96 13.45 4.19 8.54
N ARG A 97 12.69 4.53 7.48
CA ARG A 97 12.11 5.87 7.30
C ARG A 97 11.10 6.22 8.41
N GLU A 98 10.17 5.33 8.68
CA GLU A 98 9.12 5.53 9.69
C GLU A 98 9.74 5.63 11.10
N ARG A 99 10.74 4.81 11.41
CA ARG A 99 11.47 4.89 12.67
C ARG A 99 12.11 6.27 12.86
N GLY A 100 12.81 6.78 11.84
CA GLY A 100 13.42 8.11 11.89
C GLY A 100 12.38 9.24 12.06
N LEU A 101 11.18 9.06 11.49
CA LEU A 101 10.07 10.00 11.68
C LEU A 101 9.55 9.96 13.14
N ILE A 102 9.31 8.76 13.67
CA ILE A 102 8.84 8.53 15.04
C ILE A 102 9.83 9.10 16.05
N GLU A 103 11.14 8.89 15.84
CA GLU A 103 12.21 9.45 16.68
C GLU A 103 12.19 10.99 16.67
N ARG A 104 12.08 11.61 15.49
CA ARG A 104 11.99 13.08 15.36
C ARG A 104 10.75 13.66 16.03
N LEU A 105 9.66 12.94 16.04
CA LEU A 105 8.40 13.36 16.67
C LEU A 105 8.36 13.06 18.18
N GLY A 106 9.38 12.39 18.74
CA GLY A 106 9.41 12.01 20.15
C GLY A 106 8.36 10.96 20.55
N LEU A 107 7.90 10.16 19.58
CA LEU A 107 6.84 9.16 19.78
C LEU A 107 7.36 7.76 20.08
N LEU A 108 8.66 7.58 20.29
CA LEU A 108 9.18 6.29 20.75
C LEU A 108 8.59 5.95 22.11
N ALA A 109 7.98 4.77 22.22
CA ALA A 109 7.59 4.23 23.52
C ALA A 109 8.85 4.05 24.38
N LYS A 110 8.78 4.53 25.62
CA LYS A 110 9.82 4.32 26.64
C LYS A 110 9.79 2.88 27.11
#